data_a01f05552acfe9f95d0b5b78c686cf16
#
_entry.id   a01f05552acfe9f95d0b5b78c686cf16
#
_cell.length_a   1.000
_cell.length_b   1.000
_cell.length_c   1.000
_cell.angle_alpha   90.00
_cell.angle_beta   90.00
_cell.angle_gamma   90.00
#
_symmetry.space_group_name_H-M   'P 1'
#
loop_
_entity.id
_entity.type
_entity.pdbx_description
1 polymer ?
#
loop_
_entity_poly.entity_id
_entity_poly.type
_entity_poly.pdbx_seq_one_letter_code
_entity_poly.pdbx_strand_id
1 'polypeptide(L)'
;MSISVVVLAAGKGTRMKSDLPKVLHKVLGKSLLAHSLDTLSFIENQFVVVGHESEMVINSLPSSTKHILQKDQLGTGHALSTVVSSEFFIQNKSEFTLVVPGDVPAIDAKDIELLIGEVKTKASPVGFLTSIVENPYGYGRVVKNNEEIRIVEEKDCNENEREINEINSGIYCFNTDFLIDNIDSLDSKNAQGEFYLTDLIGIANKQKQDIVIVQVDEDSIKGINSMSQLNEVEDIMQKKLIEDFMEQGVYFQDPTSTYIDSEVTISSGTKIFANTHLTGKTIIDADCKIGPNAQINDSSIGKNSKVVNSVIDQSVIKENVNIGPFAHIRPGSELGEGVKVGSFAETKKSKIGKGSKVPHLAYVGDAELGENVNFSAGAITVNYDGKEKHKTEIKDGAFIGSDVMLVAPVTIGEDSMIGAGSVITKDVPSKALGIERNNQKNIEGYVDRKKK
;
A
#
# COMPACT_ATOMS: atom_id res chain seq x y z
N MET A 1 -21.50 4.96 -24.04
CA MET A 1 -21.40 6.30 -23.48
C MET A 1 -19.94 6.58 -23.21
N SER A 2 -19.38 7.64 -23.75
CA SER A 2 -17.95 7.95 -23.56
C SER A 2 -17.77 8.99 -22.46
N ILE A 3 -16.87 8.70 -21.54
CA ILE A 3 -16.46 9.59 -20.45
C ILE A 3 -14.93 9.66 -20.47
N SER A 4 -14.41 10.86 -20.33
CA SER A 4 -12.99 11.07 -20.04
C SER A 4 -12.84 11.58 -18.60
N VAL A 5 -11.74 11.23 -17.95
CA VAL A 5 -11.39 11.83 -16.67
C VAL A 5 -10.08 12.60 -16.78
N VAL A 6 -10.05 13.76 -16.14
CA VAL A 6 -8.88 14.62 -15.98
C VAL A 6 -8.52 14.67 -14.49
N VAL A 7 -7.38 14.11 -14.14
CA VAL A 7 -6.85 14.14 -12.76
C VAL A 7 -5.84 15.30 -12.64
N LEU A 8 -6.11 16.24 -11.75
CA LEU A 8 -5.28 17.42 -11.54
C LEU A 8 -4.14 17.11 -10.57
N ALA A 9 -2.92 17.00 -11.07
CA ALA A 9 -1.72 16.63 -10.29
C ALA A 9 -0.54 17.61 -10.48
N ALA A 10 -0.78 18.84 -10.96
CA ALA A 10 0.26 19.81 -11.29
C ALA A 10 0.73 20.70 -10.13
N GLY A 11 0.07 20.65 -8.98
CA GLY A 11 0.28 21.56 -7.85
C GLY A 11 1.61 21.35 -7.11
N LYS A 12 2.23 22.44 -6.62
CA LYS A 12 3.53 22.42 -5.89
C LYS A 12 3.46 21.78 -4.50
N GLY A 13 2.31 21.76 -3.85
CA GLY A 13 2.14 21.12 -2.52
C GLY A 13 3.03 21.70 -1.40
N THR A 14 3.34 22.98 -1.42
CA THR A 14 4.32 23.63 -0.51
C THR A 14 4.02 23.42 0.98
N ARG A 15 2.75 23.21 1.34
CA ARG A 15 2.32 22.94 2.73
C ARG A 15 2.76 21.58 3.26
N MET A 16 3.12 20.63 2.40
CA MET A 16 3.66 19.31 2.79
C MET A 16 5.06 19.40 3.37
N LYS A 17 5.81 20.48 3.09
CA LYS A 17 7.21 20.67 3.54
C LYS A 17 8.10 19.47 3.19
N SER A 18 7.98 18.94 1.99
CA SER A 18 8.64 17.75 1.48
C SER A 18 9.13 18.01 0.05
N ASP A 19 10.24 17.41 -0.33
CA ASP A 19 10.77 17.42 -1.70
C ASP A 19 9.98 16.49 -2.64
N LEU A 20 9.19 15.57 -2.05
CA LEU A 20 8.32 14.68 -2.81
C LEU A 20 7.06 15.44 -3.27
N PRO A 21 6.68 15.39 -4.56
CA PRO A 21 5.40 15.92 -5.03
C PRO A 21 4.23 15.45 -4.17
N LYS A 22 3.31 16.38 -3.83
CA LYS A 22 2.18 16.10 -2.94
C LYS A 22 1.44 14.80 -3.31
N VAL A 23 1.14 14.63 -4.57
CA VAL A 23 0.37 13.49 -5.10
C VAL A 23 1.09 12.15 -5.06
N LEU A 24 2.41 12.15 -4.78
CA LEU A 24 3.23 10.94 -4.63
C LEU A 24 3.43 10.49 -3.18
N HIS A 25 2.99 11.27 -2.20
CA HIS A 25 2.94 10.79 -0.81
C HIS A 25 2.03 9.57 -0.72
N LYS A 26 2.39 8.64 0.17
CA LYS A 26 1.70 7.36 0.27
C LYS A 26 0.73 7.34 1.43
N VAL A 27 -0.39 6.67 1.20
CA VAL A 27 -1.40 6.25 2.16
C VAL A 27 -1.66 4.77 1.90
N LEU A 28 -1.69 3.93 2.92
CA LEU A 28 -1.85 2.47 2.80
C LEU A 28 -0.99 1.84 1.69
N GLY A 29 0.29 2.24 1.64
CA GLY A 29 1.29 1.70 0.71
C GLY A 29 1.29 2.29 -0.71
N LYS A 30 0.21 2.95 -1.17
CA LYS A 30 0.07 3.56 -2.50
C LYS A 30 0.12 5.09 -2.47
N SER A 31 0.57 5.72 -3.56
CA SER A 31 0.52 7.17 -3.70
C SER A 31 -0.93 7.67 -3.78
N LEU A 32 -1.16 8.94 -3.36
CA LEU A 32 -2.48 9.57 -3.46
C LEU A 32 -3.02 9.48 -4.88
N LEU A 33 -2.17 9.80 -5.86
CA LEU A 33 -2.53 9.72 -7.28
C LEU A 33 -2.91 8.30 -7.71
N ALA A 34 -2.18 7.27 -7.23
CA ALA A 34 -2.49 5.89 -7.57
C ALA A 34 -3.86 5.47 -7.01
N HIS A 35 -4.21 5.87 -5.78
CA HIS A 35 -5.54 5.62 -5.25
C HIS A 35 -6.64 6.26 -6.12
N SER A 36 -6.48 7.54 -6.48
CA SER A 36 -7.44 8.22 -7.36
C SER A 36 -7.58 7.53 -8.71
N LEU A 37 -6.47 7.11 -9.34
CA LEU A 37 -6.49 6.41 -10.62
C LEU A 37 -7.11 5.02 -10.54
N ASP A 38 -6.88 4.28 -9.45
CA ASP A 38 -7.48 2.97 -9.22
C ASP A 38 -8.99 3.07 -9.06
N THR A 39 -9.47 4.04 -8.26
CA THR A 39 -10.91 4.30 -8.10
C THR A 39 -11.58 4.65 -9.44
N LEU A 40 -10.86 5.35 -10.32
CA LEU A 40 -11.35 5.77 -11.63
C LEU A 40 -11.07 4.76 -12.75
N SER A 41 -10.60 3.55 -12.44
CA SER A 41 -10.18 2.55 -13.43
C SER A 41 -11.29 2.05 -14.37
N PHE A 42 -12.56 2.27 -14.00
CA PHE A 42 -13.72 1.99 -14.87
C PHE A 42 -13.86 2.98 -16.05
N ILE A 43 -13.09 4.09 -16.06
CA ILE A 43 -13.03 5.08 -17.14
C ILE A 43 -11.78 4.85 -17.97
N GLU A 44 -11.93 4.48 -19.24
CA GLU A 44 -10.80 4.14 -20.12
C GLU A 44 -9.93 5.36 -20.49
N ASN A 45 -10.56 6.51 -20.75
CA ASN A 45 -9.85 7.72 -21.17
C ASN A 45 -9.40 8.52 -19.94
N GLN A 46 -8.21 8.24 -19.44
CA GLN A 46 -7.63 8.91 -18.27
C GLN A 46 -6.51 9.86 -18.69
N PHE A 47 -6.61 11.13 -18.26
CA PHE A 47 -5.63 12.18 -18.44
C PHE A 47 -5.14 12.67 -17.08
N VAL A 48 -3.84 12.77 -16.90
CA VAL A 48 -3.24 13.36 -15.69
C VAL A 48 -2.54 14.66 -16.05
N VAL A 49 -2.94 15.76 -15.43
CA VAL A 49 -2.25 17.04 -15.59
C VAL A 49 -1.06 17.07 -14.64
N VAL A 50 0.13 17.13 -15.18
CA VAL A 50 1.38 17.19 -14.43
C VAL A 50 2.03 18.58 -14.55
N GLY A 51 2.81 18.98 -13.56
CA GLY A 51 3.43 20.32 -13.56
C GLY A 51 4.73 20.33 -12.76
N HIS A 52 4.66 20.70 -11.48
CA HIS A 52 5.82 20.69 -10.60
C HIS A 52 6.39 19.27 -10.47
N GLU A 53 7.72 19.12 -10.62
CA GLU A 53 8.42 17.82 -10.59
C GLU A 53 7.75 16.76 -11.49
N SER A 54 7.35 17.19 -12.69
CA SER A 54 6.55 16.38 -13.62
C SER A 54 7.16 15.03 -13.96
N GLU A 55 8.50 14.93 -14.07
CA GLU A 55 9.19 13.67 -14.37
C GLU A 55 8.94 12.60 -13.30
N MET A 56 8.96 12.98 -12.00
CA MET A 56 8.68 12.04 -10.92
C MET A 56 7.24 11.53 -10.98
N VAL A 57 6.29 12.42 -11.26
CA VAL A 57 4.88 12.06 -11.38
C VAL A 57 4.67 11.17 -12.59
N ILE A 58 5.21 11.53 -13.76
CA ILE A 58 5.10 10.75 -15.01
C ILE A 58 5.65 9.33 -14.81
N ASN A 59 6.81 9.19 -14.18
CA ASN A 59 7.43 7.89 -13.92
C ASN A 59 6.62 6.99 -12.98
N SER A 60 5.69 7.56 -12.21
CA SER A 60 4.79 6.81 -11.32
C SER A 60 3.49 6.37 -11.98
N LEU A 61 3.17 6.91 -13.18
CA LEU A 61 1.91 6.61 -13.86
C LEU A 61 1.93 5.23 -14.53
N PRO A 62 0.78 4.55 -14.56
CA PRO A 62 0.58 3.39 -15.42
C PRO A 62 0.86 3.75 -16.89
N SER A 63 1.42 2.83 -17.66
CA SER A 63 1.77 3.06 -19.08
C SER A 63 0.58 3.39 -19.97
N SER A 64 -0.62 3.03 -19.56
CA SER A 64 -1.90 3.35 -20.25
C SER A 64 -2.39 4.77 -20.00
N THR A 65 -1.94 5.42 -18.93
CA THR A 65 -2.40 6.76 -18.53
C THR A 65 -1.72 7.84 -19.37
N LYS A 66 -2.53 8.75 -19.90
CA LYS A 66 -2.02 9.89 -20.67
C LYS A 66 -1.70 11.05 -19.74
N HIS A 67 -0.59 11.73 -19.97
CA HIS A 67 -0.23 12.92 -19.20
C HIS A 67 -0.12 14.16 -20.08
N ILE A 68 -0.46 15.30 -19.49
CA ILE A 68 -0.40 16.62 -20.16
C ILE A 68 0.33 17.58 -19.23
N LEU A 69 1.35 18.25 -19.77
CA LEU A 69 2.19 19.16 -18.99
C LEU A 69 1.57 20.55 -18.90
N GLN A 70 1.21 20.98 -17.71
CA GLN A 70 0.92 22.38 -17.39
C GLN A 70 2.24 23.09 -17.04
N LYS A 71 2.78 23.84 -18.00
CA LYS A 71 4.07 24.54 -17.82
C LYS A 71 4.00 25.62 -16.74
N ASP A 72 2.98 26.46 -16.80
CA ASP A 72 2.74 27.54 -15.85
C ASP A 72 1.55 27.18 -14.97
N GLN A 73 1.74 27.11 -13.66
CA GLN A 73 0.69 26.78 -12.70
C GLN A 73 -0.19 28.01 -12.42
N LEU A 74 -1.08 28.36 -13.35
CA LEU A 74 -1.95 29.54 -13.29
C LEU A 74 -3.37 29.21 -12.76
N GLY A 75 -3.52 28.11 -12.05
CA GLY A 75 -4.79 27.69 -11.44
C GLY A 75 -5.41 26.45 -12.08
N THR A 76 -6.52 25.98 -11.49
CA THR A 76 -7.22 24.75 -11.90
C THR A 76 -7.93 24.87 -13.24
N GLY A 77 -8.49 26.06 -13.56
CA GLY A 77 -9.07 26.36 -14.87
C GLY A 77 -8.04 26.32 -15.96
N HIS A 78 -6.83 26.89 -15.75
CA HIS A 78 -5.74 26.82 -16.71
C HIS A 78 -5.23 25.38 -16.90
N ALA A 79 -5.18 24.57 -15.84
CA ALA A 79 -4.83 23.16 -15.95
C ALA A 79 -5.78 22.42 -16.91
N LEU A 80 -7.09 22.62 -16.73
CA LEU A 80 -8.12 22.01 -17.59
C LEU A 80 -8.11 22.58 -19.01
N SER A 81 -7.91 23.89 -19.20
CA SER A 81 -7.74 24.50 -20.53
C SER A 81 -6.57 23.87 -21.30
N THR A 82 -5.44 23.60 -20.62
CA THR A 82 -4.30 22.89 -21.24
C THR A 82 -4.66 21.50 -21.76
N VAL A 83 -5.58 20.80 -21.06
CA VAL A 83 -6.05 19.46 -21.47
C VAL A 83 -6.97 19.58 -22.69
N VAL A 84 -8.02 20.39 -22.61
CA VAL A 84 -9.03 20.47 -23.67
C VAL A 84 -8.49 21.04 -24.97
N SER A 85 -7.42 21.82 -24.91
CA SER A 85 -6.69 22.33 -26.09
C SER A 85 -5.70 21.35 -26.69
N SER A 86 -5.44 20.22 -26.04
CA SER A 86 -4.49 19.23 -26.54
C SER A 86 -5.07 18.42 -27.71
N GLU A 87 -4.26 18.18 -28.73
CA GLU A 87 -4.67 17.35 -29.90
C GLU A 87 -5.20 15.97 -29.44
N PHE A 88 -4.57 15.42 -28.40
CA PHE A 88 -4.94 14.10 -27.90
C PHE A 88 -6.34 14.08 -27.28
N PHE A 89 -6.71 15.10 -26.50
CA PHE A 89 -8.04 15.21 -25.92
C PHE A 89 -9.08 15.43 -27.03
N ILE A 90 -8.80 16.29 -28.00
CA ILE A 90 -9.69 16.58 -29.12
C ILE A 90 -9.98 15.32 -29.95
N GLN A 91 -8.95 14.51 -30.22
CA GLN A 91 -9.08 13.25 -30.98
C GLN A 91 -9.87 12.16 -30.21
N ASN A 92 -9.85 12.21 -28.87
CA ASN A 92 -10.52 11.24 -27.99
C ASN A 92 -11.68 11.88 -27.20
N LYS A 93 -12.27 12.91 -27.73
CA LYS A 93 -13.38 13.66 -27.11
C LYS A 93 -14.51 12.73 -26.70
N SER A 94 -14.85 12.76 -25.41
CA SER A 94 -15.98 12.05 -24.82
C SER A 94 -17.17 12.97 -24.63
N GLU A 95 -18.35 12.42 -24.41
CA GLU A 95 -19.60 13.18 -24.16
C GLU A 95 -19.52 13.97 -22.84
N PHE A 96 -18.90 13.37 -21.82
CA PHE A 96 -18.67 13.99 -20.51
C PHE A 96 -17.19 13.98 -20.13
N THR A 97 -16.79 15.03 -19.41
CA THR A 97 -15.46 15.16 -18.82
C THR A 97 -15.58 15.28 -17.31
N LEU A 98 -15.09 14.26 -16.62
CA LEU A 98 -14.92 14.26 -15.17
C LEU A 98 -13.59 14.94 -14.81
N VAL A 99 -13.59 15.80 -13.81
CA VAL A 99 -12.38 16.44 -13.26
C VAL A 99 -12.24 16.06 -11.80
N VAL A 100 -11.08 15.51 -11.42
CA VAL A 100 -10.82 15.03 -10.05
C VAL A 100 -9.46 15.57 -9.58
N PRO A 101 -9.35 16.11 -8.36
CA PRO A 101 -8.07 16.42 -7.76
C PRO A 101 -7.26 15.14 -7.48
N GLY A 102 -5.96 15.14 -7.79
CA GLY A 102 -5.09 13.97 -7.55
C GLY A 102 -4.68 13.76 -6.09
N ASP A 103 -5.21 14.54 -5.17
CA ASP A 103 -4.91 14.52 -3.73
C ASP A 103 -6.13 14.17 -2.87
N VAL A 104 -7.15 13.55 -3.45
CA VAL A 104 -8.36 13.04 -2.78
C VAL A 104 -8.40 11.51 -2.91
N PRO A 105 -7.57 10.76 -2.15
CA PRO A 105 -7.42 9.31 -2.34
C PRO A 105 -8.60 8.48 -1.82
N ALA A 106 -9.45 9.05 -0.94
CA ALA A 106 -10.55 8.35 -0.29
C ALA A 106 -11.86 8.39 -1.09
N ILE A 107 -11.85 8.99 -2.30
CA ILE A 107 -13.07 9.11 -3.13
C ILE A 107 -13.68 7.74 -3.43
N ASP A 108 -14.99 7.63 -3.32
CA ASP A 108 -15.73 6.41 -3.65
C ASP A 108 -16.17 6.40 -5.11
N ALA A 109 -15.98 5.28 -5.80
CA ALA A 109 -16.44 5.12 -7.18
C ALA A 109 -17.97 5.32 -7.31
N LYS A 110 -18.76 4.94 -6.28
CA LYS A 110 -20.21 5.12 -6.26
C LYS A 110 -20.63 6.59 -6.31
N ASP A 111 -19.89 7.46 -5.61
CA ASP A 111 -20.16 8.90 -5.61
C ASP A 111 -19.91 9.51 -7.00
N ILE A 112 -18.86 9.05 -7.67
CA ILE A 112 -18.54 9.44 -9.05
C ILE A 112 -19.61 8.96 -10.02
N GLU A 113 -20.00 7.68 -9.93
CA GLU A 113 -21.06 7.11 -10.77
C GLU A 113 -22.40 7.83 -10.58
N LEU A 114 -22.75 8.19 -9.33
CA LEU A 114 -23.93 8.95 -9.00
C LEU A 114 -23.91 10.34 -9.64
N LEU A 115 -22.78 11.06 -9.51
CA LEU A 115 -22.61 12.38 -10.13
C LEU A 115 -22.81 12.32 -11.65
N ILE A 116 -22.14 11.38 -12.30
CA ILE A 116 -22.24 11.19 -13.76
C ILE A 116 -23.69 10.87 -14.17
N GLY A 117 -24.34 9.98 -13.42
CA GLY A 117 -25.73 9.57 -13.66
C GLY A 117 -26.72 10.73 -13.55
N GLU A 118 -26.58 11.57 -12.52
CA GLU A 118 -27.44 12.76 -12.29
C GLU A 118 -27.23 13.83 -13.37
N VAL A 119 -25.97 14.14 -13.71
CA VAL A 119 -25.62 15.11 -14.77
C VAL A 119 -26.26 14.69 -16.10
N LYS A 120 -26.15 13.43 -16.44
CA LYS A 120 -26.72 12.85 -17.64
C LYS A 120 -28.24 12.93 -17.65
N THR A 121 -28.88 12.44 -16.57
CA THR A 121 -30.35 12.31 -16.48
C THR A 121 -31.03 13.69 -16.60
N LYS A 122 -30.39 14.71 -16.03
CA LYS A 122 -30.91 16.10 -16.06
C LYS A 122 -30.43 16.87 -17.29
N ALA A 123 -29.62 16.26 -18.17
CA ALA A 123 -28.97 16.93 -19.30
C ALA A 123 -28.29 18.25 -18.87
N SER A 124 -27.69 18.25 -17.68
CA SER A 124 -27.02 19.41 -17.09
C SER A 124 -25.68 19.69 -17.77
N PRO A 125 -25.25 20.94 -17.95
CA PRO A 125 -23.91 21.26 -18.47
C PRO A 125 -22.80 20.93 -17.48
N VAL A 126 -23.12 20.95 -16.17
CA VAL A 126 -22.16 20.68 -15.10
C VAL A 126 -22.83 20.16 -13.85
N GLY A 127 -22.17 19.23 -13.20
CA GLY A 127 -22.47 18.84 -11.83
C GLY A 127 -21.19 18.74 -11.01
N PHE A 128 -21.32 18.81 -9.69
CA PHE A 128 -20.18 18.69 -8.79
C PHE A 128 -20.57 18.05 -7.45
N LEU A 129 -19.56 17.50 -6.77
CA LEU A 129 -19.72 16.93 -5.44
C LEU A 129 -19.55 18.00 -4.36
N THR A 130 -20.40 17.94 -3.33
CA THR A 130 -20.33 18.78 -2.13
C THR A 130 -20.34 17.91 -0.88
N SER A 131 -19.92 18.49 0.23
CA SER A 131 -20.16 17.91 1.56
C SER A 131 -20.44 19.00 2.58
N ILE A 132 -21.10 18.63 3.68
CA ILE A 132 -21.28 19.48 4.84
C ILE A 132 -20.26 19.06 5.88
N VAL A 133 -19.38 19.98 6.24
CA VAL A 133 -18.26 19.72 7.18
C VAL A 133 -18.38 20.61 8.43
N GLU A 134 -17.82 20.14 9.54
CA GLU A 134 -17.76 20.96 10.77
C GLU A 134 -16.80 22.15 10.64
N ASN A 135 -15.67 21.93 9.97
CA ASN A 135 -14.65 22.98 9.75
C ASN A 135 -14.40 23.17 8.25
N PRO A 136 -15.05 24.16 7.62
CA PRO A 136 -14.92 24.41 6.19
C PRO A 136 -13.63 25.16 5.79
N TYR A 137 -12.75 25.49 6.72
CA TYR A 137 -11.54 26.25 6.46
C TYR A 137 -10.64 25.63 5.37
N GLY A 138 -10.30 26.45 4.40
CA GLY A 138 -9.40 26.06 3.29
C GLY A 138 -10.10 25.47 2.07
N TYR A 139 -11.41 25.29 2.12
CA TYR A 139 -12.23 24.83 0.97
C TYR A 139 -12.98 25.99 0.32
N GLY A 140 -13.39 25.83 -0.91
CA GLY A 140 -14.40 26.69 -1.55
C GLY A 140 -15.78 26.47 -0.93
N ARG A 141 -16.54 27.54 -0.74
CA ARG A 141 -17.92 27.50 -0.18
C ARG A 141 -18.95 27.44 -1.27
N VAL A 142 -19.97 26.61 -1.08
CA VAL A 142 -21.13 26.54 -1.99
C VAL A 142 -22.20 27.53 -1.52
N VAL A 143 -22.27 28.65 -2.21
CA VAL A 143 -23.25 29.71 -1.92
C VAL A 143 -24.49 29.52 -2.78
N LYS A 144 -25.65 29.38 -2.14
CA LYS A 144 -26.94 29.19 -2.80
C LYS A 144 -27.82 30.40 -2.47
N ASN A 145 -28.15 31.23 -3.47
CA ASN A 145 -29.02 32.37 -3.36
C ASN A 145 -30.18 32.22 -4.34
N ASN A 146 -31.39 31.91 -3.84
CA ASN A 146 -32.60 31.70 -4.62
C ASN A 146 -32.43 30.72 -5.79
N GLU A 147 -32.05 31.20 -6.98
CA GLU A 147 -31.84 30.39 -8.18
C GLU A 147 -30.39 30.37 -8.65
N GLU A 148 -29.49 31.05 -7.92
CA GLU A 148 -28.05 31.10 -8.28
C GLU A 148 -27.19 30.26 -7.34
N ILE A 149 -26.33 29.44 -7.94
CA ILE A 149 -25.32 28.67 -7.26
C ILE A 149 -23.96 29.23 -7.65
N ARG A 150 -23.12 29.55 -6.68
CA ARG A 150 -21.71 29.92 -6.93
C ARG A 150 -20.80 29.27 -5.93
N ILE A 151 -19.57 29.06 -6.34
CA ILE A 151 -18.52 28.58 -5.45
C ILE A 151 -17.57 29.75 -5.19
N VAL A 152 -17.33 30.04 -3.92
CA VAL A 152 -16.41 31.12 -3.50
C VAL A 152 -15.23 30.48 -2.80
N GLU A 153 -14.05 30.69 -3.37
CA GLU A 153 -12.80 30.16 -2.80
C GLU A 153 -12.48 30.80 -1.43
N GLU A 154 -11.83 30.05 -0.53
CA GLU A 154 -11.54 30.50 0.86
C GLU A 154 -10.99 31.94 0.96
N LYS A 155 -10.07 32.32 0.04
CA LYS A 155 -9.43 33.63 0.08
C LYS A 155 -10.32 34.77 -0.42
N ASP A 156 -11.33 34.44 -1.17
CA ASP A 156 -12.32 35.39 -1.72
C ASP A 156 -13.59 35.49 -0.86
N CYS A 157 -13.74 34.63 0.18
CA CYS A 157 -14.90 34.63 1.07
C CYS A 157 -14.97 35.88 1.94
N ASN A 158 -16.15 36.50 2.00
CA ASN A 158 -16.49 37.47 3.05
C ASN A 158 -16.82 36.76 4.39
N GLU A 159 -17.11 37.52 5.46
CA GLU A 159 -17.38 36.96 6.79
C GLU A 159 -18.58 36.01 6.83
N ASN A 160 -19.68 36.31 6.15
CA ASN A 160 -20.86 35.46 6.12
C ASN A 160 -20.62 34.19 5.29
N GLU A 161 -19.90 34.29 4.20
CA GLU A 161 -19.56 33.14 3.35
C GLU A 161 -18.62 32.13 4.04
N ARG A 162 -17.73 32.60 4.93
CA ARG A 162 -16.85 31.73 5.73
C ARG A 162 -17.59 30.84 6.70
N GLU A 163 -18.79 31.23 7.12
CA GLU A 163 -19.64 30.45 8.04
C GLU A 163 -20.43 29.34 7.33
N ILE A 164 -20.41 29.30 6.00
CA ILE A 164 -21.08 28.26 5.22
C ILE A 164 -20.29 26.95 5.37
N ASN A 165 -21.00 25.91 5.84
CA ASN A 165 -20.42 24.58 6.06
C ASN A 165 -20.49 23.67 4.83
N GLU A 166 -21.27 24.03 3.80
CA GLU A 166 -21.28 23.28 2.55
C GLU A 166 -20.07 23.66 1.69
N ILE A 167 -19.20 22.69 1.45
CA ILE A 167 -17.95 22.88 0.74
C ILE A 167 -17.97 22.26 -0.65
N ASN A 168 -17.15 22.82 -1.54
CA ASN A 168 -16.83 22.28 -2.84
C ASN A 168 -15.71 21.24 -2.72
N SER A 169 -15.94 20.05 -3.28
CA SER A 169 -14.92 18.98 -3.28
C SER A 169 -13.79 19.17 -4.30
N GLY A 170 -14.01 20.04 -5.29
CA GLY A 170 -13.13 20.11 -6.46
C GLY A 170 -13.37 19.03 -7.52
N ILE A 171 -14.40 18.20 -7.35
CA ILE A 171 -14.76 17.12 -8.28
C ILE A 171 -15.97 17.54 -9.10
N TYR A 172 -15.81 17.55 -10.43
CA TYR A 172 -16.81 18.02 -11.37
C TYR A 172 -17.06 17.03 -12.49
N CYS A 173 -18.29 16.98 -12.98
CA CYS A 173 -18.65 16.33 -14.23
C CYS A 173 -19.24 17.37 -15.18
N PHE A 174 -18.53 17.64 -16.29
CA PHE A 174 -18.98 18.58 -17.31
C PHE A 174 -19.55 17.85 -18.52
N ASN A 175 -20.58 18.39 -19.15
CA ASN A 175 -20.79 18.15 -20.56
C ASN A 175 -19.59 18.71 -21.32
N THR A 176 -18.95 17.89 -22.17
CA THR A 176 -17.67 18.27 -22.79
C THR A 176 -17.79 19.43 -23.77
N ASP A 177 -18.92 19.55 -24.46
CA ASP A 177 -19.16 20.69 -25.36
C ASP A 177 -19.29 22.00 -24.56
N PHE A 178 -20.08 22.00 -23.48
CA PHE A 178 -20.14 23.14 -22.57
C PHE A 178 -18.75 23.53 -22.04
N LEU A 179 -17.97 22.56 -21.64
CA LEU A 179 -16.61 22.81 -21.13
C LEU A 179 -15.74 23.50 -22.18
N ILE A 180 -15.68 22.96 -23.40
CA ILE A 180 -14.85 23.49 -24.50
C ILE A 180 -15.31 24.92 -24.87
N ASP A 181 -16.61 25.15 -24.97
CA ASP A 181 -17.17 26.44 -25.37
C ASP A 181 -16.93 27.57 -24.35
N ASN A 182 -16.73 27.22 -23.06
CA ASN A 182 -16.66 28.20 -21.99
C ASN A 182 -15.30 28.30 -21.26
N ILE A 183 -14.39 27.34 -21.42
CA ILE A 183 -13.14 27.30 -20.65
C ILE A 183 -12.24 28.52 -20.92
N ASP A 184 -12.22 29.03 -22.13
CA ASP A 184 -11.41 30.19 -22.50
C ASP A 184 -12.01 31.52 -22.03
N SER A 185 -13.23 31.53 -21.49
CA SER A 185 -13.87 32.70 -20.90
C SER A 185 -13.53 32.95 -19.43
N LEU A 186 -12.79 32.03 -18.81
CA LEU A 186 -12.28 32.19 -17.44
C LEU A 186 -11.31 33.37 -17.37
N ASP A 187 -11.37 34.13 -16.25
CA ASP A 187 -10.42 35.20 -15.98
C ASP A 187 -9.67 34.97 -14.67
N SER A 188 -8.68 35.80 -14.38
CA SER A 188 -7.85 35.71 -13.18
C SER A 188 -8.08 36.88 -12.19
N LYS A 189 -9.26 37.55 -12.26
CA LYS A 189 -9.61 38.67 -11.40
C LYS A 189 -10.13 38.24 -10.04
N ASN A 190 -9.27 37.56 -9.27
CA ASN A 190 -9.57 37.05 -7.94
C ASN A 190 -8.37 37.27 -7.00
N ALA A 191 -8.51 36.93 -5.71
CA ALA A 191 -7.50 37.16 -4.70
C ALA A 191 -6.15 36.43 -4.96
N GLN A 192 -6.15 35.38 -5.78
CA GLN A 192 -4.94 34.60 -6.07
C GLN A 192 -4.34 34.93 -7.44
N GLY A 193 -5.06 35.64 -8.32
CA GLY A 193 -4.65 35.89 -9.70
C GLY A 193 -4.61 34.63 -10.56
N GLU A 194 -5.44 33.63 -10.24
CA GLU A 194 -5.49 32.32 -10.87
C GLU A 194 -6.78 32.14 -11.67
N PHE A 195 -6.76 31.29 -12.69
CA PHE A 195 -7.97 30.88 -13.41
C PHE A 195 -8.67 29.78 -12.58
N TYR A 196 -9.80 30.15 -11.99
CA TYR A 196 -10.57 29.19 -11.18
C TYR A 196 -11.53 28.36 -12.02
N LEU A 197 -11.45 27.03 -11.85
CA LEU A 197 -12.40 26.12 -12.47
C LEU A 197 -13.83 26.32 -11.97
N THR A 198 -13.98 26.75 -10.72
CA THR A 198 -15.24 27.07 -10.05
C THR A 198 -16.05 28.17 -10.76
N ASP A 199 -15.41 29.05 -11.54
CA ASP A 199 -16.09 30.12 -12.28
C ASP A 199 -16.98 29.57 -13.40
N LEU A 200 -16.75 28.34 -13.90
CA LEU A 200 -17.65 27.69 -14.87
C LEU A 200 -19.03 27.45 -14.30
N ILE A 201 -19.19 27.32 -12.98
CA ILE A 201 -20.51 27.24 -12.32
C ILE A 201 -21.27 28.57 -12.49
N GLY A 202 -20.57 29.69 -12.26
CA GLY A 202 -21.18 31.03 -12.49
C GLY A 202 -21.54 31.29 -13.96
N ILE A 203 -20.80 30.72 -14.91
CA ILE A 203 -21.10 30.82 -16.35
C ILE A 203 -22.37 30.01 -16.67
N ALA A 204 -22.50 28.77 -16.15
CA ALA A 204 -23.72 27.97 -16.32
C ALA A 204 -24.97 28.70 -15.78
N ASN A 205 -24.86 29.33 -14.59
CA ASN A 205 -25.95 30.17 -14.04
C ASN A 205 -26.35 31.33 -14.96
N LYS A 206 -25.36 32.09 -15.48
CA LYS A 206 -25.64 33.20 -16.41
C LYS A 206 -26.32 32.73 -17.68
N GLN A 207 -26.08 31.52 -18.11
CA GLN A 207 -26.71 30.88 -19.25
C GLN A 207 -28.10 30.26 -18.87
N LYS A 208 -28.53 30.40 -17.60
CA LYS A 208 -29.79 29.84 -17.05
C LYS A 208 -29.91 28.33 -17.23
N GLN A 209 -28.81 27.63 -17.05
CA GLN A 209 -28.76 26.19 -17.16
C GLN A 209 -28.81 25.54 -15.76
N ASP A 210 -29.45 24.38 -15.65
CA ASP A 210 -29.52 23.64 -14.41
C ASP A 210 -28.17 23.08 -14.01
N ILE A 211 -27.80 23.23 -12.74
CA ILE A 211 -26.57 22.72 -12.16
C ILE A 211 -26.90 21.55 -11.23
N VAL A 212 -26.20 20.44 -11.39
CA VAL A 212 -26.37 19.28 -10.53
C VAL A 212 -25.42 19.40 -9.32
N ILE A 213 -25.98 19.24 -8.12
CA ILE A 213 -25.20 19.12 -6.87
C ILE A 213 -25.50 17.74 -6.29
N VAL A 214 -24.43 17.00 -5.98
CA VAL A 214 -24.51 15.72 -5.28
C VAL A 214 -23.75 15.88 -3.97
N GLN A 215 -24.46 15.75 -2.86
CA GLN A 215 -23.88 15.78 -1.53
C GLN A 215 -23.39 14.38 -1.16
N VAL A 216 -22.16 14.29 -0.70
CA VAL A 216 -21.50 13.05 -0.30
C VAL A 216 -20.92 13.17 1.11
N ASP A 217 -20.41 12.06 1.63
CA ASP A 217 -19.72 12.03 2.92
C ASP A 217 -18.44 12.87 2.90
N GLU A 218 -18.16 13.60 4.01
CA GLU A 218 -16.96 14.44 4.09
C GLU A 218 -15.67 13.63 3.97
N ASP A 219 -15.66 12.41 4.48
CA ASP A 219 -14.47 11.57 4.48
C ASP A 219 -14.06 11.14 3.07
N SER A 220 -15.03 11.04 2.13
CA SER A 220 -14.73 10.67 0.74
C SER A 220 -14.10 11.80 -0.08
N ILE A 221 -14.22 13.06 0.35
CA ILE A 221 -13.72 14.22 -0.41
C ILE A 221 -12.60 14.99 0.28
N LYS A 222 -12.06 14.47 1.38
CA LYS A 222 -10.95 15.12 2.09
C LYS A 222 -9.70 15.21 1.22
N GLY A 223 -9.33 16.46 0.88
CA GLY A 223 -8.09 16.77 0.16
C GLY A 223 -6.90 16.87 1.11
N ILE A 224 -5.77 16.30 0.70
CA ILE A 224 -4.54 16.26 1.51
C ILE A 224 -3.61 17.41 1.10
N ASN A 225 -3.30 18.31 2.03
CA ASN A 225 -2.42 19.44 1.82
C ASN A 225 -1.30 19.57 2.88
N SER A 226 -1.34 18.75 3.93
CA SER A 226 -0.34 18.72 5.00
C SER A 226 -0.13 17.30 5.50
N MET A 227 0.96 17.05 6.24
CA MET A 227 1.21 15.75 6.87
C MET A 227 0.14 15.38 7.91
N SER A 228 -0.45 16.36 8.57
CA SER A 228 -1.56 16.10 9.50
C SER A 228 -2.79 15.59 8.78
N GLN A 229 -3.14 16.21 7.64
CA GLN A 229 -4.26 15.75 6.81
C GLN A 229 -3.95 14.39 6.14
N LEU A 230 -2.69 14.13 5.80
CA LEU A 230 -2.28 12.81 5.30
C LEU A 230 -2.59 11.72 6.32
N ASN A 231 -2.18 11.92 7.58
CA ASN A 231 -2.44 10.97 8.66
C ASN A 231 -3.95 10.80 8.93
N GLU A 232 -4.71 11.89 8.94
CA GLU A 232 -6.17 11.84 9.13
C GLU A 232 -6.86 11.00 8.03
N VAL A 233 -6.49 11.22 6.77
CA VAL A 233 -7.06 10.46 5.65
C VAL A 233 -6.58 9.00 5.66
N GLU A 234 -5.34 8.74 6.08
CA GLU A 234 -4.84 7.38 6.26
C GLU A 234 -5.65 6.62 7.31
N ASP A 235 -5.96 7.24 8.45
CA ASP A 235 -6.80 6.64 9.50
C ASP A 235 -8.22 6.31 8.98
N ILE A 236 -8.81 7.23 8.20
CA ILE A 236 -10.14 7.02 7.58
C ILE A 236 -10.11 5.82 6.63
N MET A 237 -9.14 5.80 5.71
CA MET A 237 -9.02 4.73 4.71
C MET A 237 -8.67 3.38 5.37
N GLN A 238 -7.82 3.40 6.41
CA GLN A 238 -7.48 2.22 7.19
C GLN A 238 -8.70 1.62 7.87
N LYS A 239 -9.50 2.47 8.52
CA LYS A 239 -10.74 2.04 9.18
C LYS A 239 -11.70 1.38 8.20
N LYS A 240 -11.95 2.02 7.04
CA LYS A 240 -12.83 1.49 5.99
C LYS A 240 -12.31 0.14 5.48
N LEU A 241 -11.02 0.02 5.20
CA LEU A 241 -10.40 -1.23 4.73
C LEU A 241 -10.56 -2.37 5.73
N ILE A 242 -10.38 -2.11 7.03
CA ILE A 242 -10.56 -3.10 8.08
C ILE A 242 -12.04 -3.50 8.22
N GLU A 243 -12.97 -2.54 8.13
CA GLU A 243 -14.42 -2.81 8.13
C GLU A 243 -14.80 -3.72 6.95
N ASP A 244 -14.30 -3.46 5.76
CA ASP A 244 -14.52 -4.29 4.57
C ASP A 244 -14.02 -5.73 4.77
N PHE A 245 -12.85 -5.92 5.40
CA PHE A 245 -12.36 -7.26 5.75
C PHE A 245 -13.22 -7.95 6.82
N MET A 246 -13.72 -7.19 7.80
CA MET A 246 -14.62 -7.75 8.82
C MET A 246 -15.94 -8.23 8.20
N GLU A 247 -16.50 -7.49 7.24
CA GLU A 247 -17.68 -7.91 6.49
C GLU A 247 -17.43 -9.19 5.67
N GLN A 248 -16.20 -9.39 5.19
CA GLN A 248 -15.75 -10.58 4.48
C GLN A 248 -15.44 -11.77 5.42
N GLY A 249 -15.62 -11.61 6.74
CA GLY A 249 -15.43 -12.69 7.72
C GLY A 249 -14.02 -12.80 8.30
N VAL A 250 -13.22 -11.75 8.26
CA VAL A 250 -11.94 -11.66 8.96
C VAL A 250 -12.14 -11.09 10.36
N TYR A 251 -11.58 -11.71 11.37
CA TYR A 251 -11.64 -11.23 12.74
C TYR A 251 -10.43 -10.38 13.09
N PHE A 252 -10.66 -9.19 13.64
CA PHE A 252 -9.62 -8.32 14.21
C PHE A 252 -9.80 -8.20 15.71
N GLN A 253 -8.75 -8.53 16.48
CA GLN A 253 -8.75 -8.37 17.93
C GLN A 253 -8.70 -6.89 18.33
N ASP A 254 -7.89 -6.13 17.65
CA ASP A 254 -7.71 -4.70 17.85
C ASP A 254 -7.50 -4.00 16.50
N PRO A 255 -8.59 -3.50 15.89
CA PRO A 255 -8.52 -2.74 14.64
C PRO A 255 -7.59 -1.53 14.69
N THR A 256 -7.50 -0.86 15.85
CA THR A 256 -6.78 0.40 15.99
C THR A 256 -5.26 0.24 16.03
N SER A 257 -4.76 -0.93 16.37
CA SER A 257 -3.33 -1.27 16.36
C SER A 257 -2.91 -2.13 15.17
N THR A 258 -3.78 -2.27 14.18
CA THR A 258 -3.50 -3.07 12.98
C THR A 258 -3.32 -2.15 11.77
N TYR A 259 -2.23 -2.34 11.02
CA TYR A 259 -1.89 -1.54 9.84
C TYR A 259 -1.84 -2.45 8.62
N ILE A 260 -2.62 -2.09 7.58
CA ILE A 260 -2.79 -2.91 6.38
C ILE A 260 -2.69 -2.03 5.13
N ASP A 261 -1.79 -2.38 4.23
CA ASP A 261 -1.69 -1.72 2.93
C ASP A 261 -2.85 -2.12 2.01
N SER A 262 -3.21 -1.24 1.09
CA SER A 262 -4.38 -1.40 0.22
C SER A 262 -4.28 -2.57 -0.78
N GLU A 263 -3.09 -3.10 -1.04
CA GLU A 263 -2.88 -4.27 -1.92
C GLU A 263 -2.84 -5.60 -1.17
N VAL A 264 -2.98 -5.58 0.16
CA VAL A 264 -3.06 -6.79 0.98
C VAL A 264 -4.39 -7.49 0.74
N THR A 265 -4.36 -8.81 0.70
CA THR A 265 -5.58 -9.63 0.66
C THR A 265 -5.62 -10.58 1.84
N ILE A 266 -6.79 -10.71 2.48
CA ILE A 266 -6.99 -11.60 3.63
C ILE A 266 -8.26 -12.40 3.41
N SER A 267 -8.12 -13.72 3.41
CA SER A 267 -9.27 -14.62 3.23
C SER A 267 -10.07 -14.82 4.54
N SER A 268 -11.34 -15.15 4.38
CA SER A 268 -12.28 -15.39 5.49
C SER A 268 -11.79 -16.44 6.50
N GLY A 269 -12.31 -16.37 7.73
CA GLY A 269 -11.92 -17.25 8.83
C GLY A 269 -10.58 -16.89 9.50
N THR A 270 -9.80 -16.01 8.88
CA THR A 270 -8.51 -15.54 9.42
C THR A 270 -8.72 -14.64 10.64
N LYS A 271 -7.80 -14.74 11.61
CA LYS A 271 -7.78 -13.92 12.82
C LYS A 271 -6.52 -13.10 12.89
N ILE A 272 -6.68 -11.79 12.93
CA ILE A 272 -5.60 -10.82 13.07
C ILE A 272 -5.59 -10.31 14.51
N PHE A 273 -4.44 -10.43 15.17
CA PHE A 273 -4.24 -9.99 16.54
C PHE A 273 -3.54 -8.64 16.60
N ALA A 274 -3.57 -8.01 17.76
CA ALA A 274 -3.05 -6.66 18.00
C ALA A 274 -1.61 -6.45 17.51
N ASN A 275 -1.29 -5.19 17.15
CA ASN A 275 0.04 -4.75 16.68
C ASN A 275 0.55 -5.54 15.46
N THR A 276 -0.32 -5.81 14.52
CA THR A 276 0.03 -6.53 13.28
C THR A 276 0.16 -5.55 12.12
N HIS A 277 1.25 -5.67 11.35
CA HIS A 277 1.51 -4.89 10.14
C HIS A 277 1.55 -5.83 8.94
N LEU A 278 0.65 -5.60 7.97
CA LEU A 278 0.58 -6.32 6.71
C LEU A 278 0.81 -5.33 5.57
N THR A 279 1.94 -5.44 4.90
CA THR A 279 2.37 -4.42 3.93
C THR A 279 2.68 -4.99 2.55
N GLY A 280 2.74 -4.11 1.56
CA GLY A 280 2.99 -4.48 0.18
C GLY A 280 1.89 -5.36 -0.41
N LYS A 281 2.29 -6.33 -1.23
CA LYS A 281 1.36 -7.30 -1.87
C LYS A 281 1.22 -8.60 -1.06
N THR A 282 1.01 -8.46 0.24
CA THR A 282 0.88 -9.61 1.15
C THR A 282 -0.46 -10.32 0.96
N ILE A 283 -0.42 -11.65 0.89
CA ILE A 283 -1.60 -12.51 0.73
C ILE A 283 -1.70 -13.41 1.96
N ILE A 284 -2.84 -13.37 2.66
CA ILE A 284 -3.14 -14.26 3.78
C ILE A 284 -4.32 -15.16 3.40
N ASP A 285 -4.07 -16.44 3.28
CA ASP A 285 -5.11 -17.44 3.00
C ASP A 285 -6.03 -17.69 4.21
N ALA A 286 -7.08 -18.49 3.99
CA ALA A 286 -8.13 -18.75 4.97
C ALA A 286 -7.63 -19.40 6.27
N ASP A 287 -8.36 -19.18 7.35
CA ASP A 287 -8.19 -19.83 8.65
C ASP A 287 -6.83 -19.59 9.32
N CYS A 288 -6.10 -18.57 8.91
CA CYS A 288 -4.81 -18.21 9.49
C CYS A 288 -4.96 -17.49 10.85
N LYS A 289 -3.88 -17.53 11.64
CA LYS A 289 -3.78 -16.79 12.92
C LYS A 289 -2.52 -15.92 12.86
N ILE A 290 -2.69 -14.62 12.69
CA ILE A 290 -1.61 -13.67 12.44
C ILE A 290 -1.49 -12.68 13.59
N GLY A 291 -0.31 -12.58 14.18
CA GLY A 291 -0.05 -11.76 15.35
C GLY A 291 -0.18 -12.54 16.70
N PRO A 292 -0.11 -11.83 17.84
CA PRO A 292 0.21 -10.39 17.93
C PRO A 292 1.65 -10.06 17.50
N ASN A 293 1.91 -8.76 17.28
CA ASN A 293 3.23 -8.23 16.93
C ASN A 293 3.87 -8.91 15.70
N ALA A 294 3.10 -9.19 14.67
CA ALA A 294 3.60 -9.73 13.41
C ALA A 294 3.83 -8.60 12.39
N GLN A 295 4.93 -8.69 11.66
CA GLN A 295 5.22 -7.81 10.51
C GLN A 295 5.41 -8.71 9.28
N ILE A 296 4.55 -8.53 8.28
CA ILE A 296 4.57 -9.35 7.07
C ILE A 296 4.54 -8.43 5.86
N ASN A 297 5.58 -8.49 5.04
CA ASN A 297 5.73 -7.66 3.85
C ASN A 297 5.92 -8.51 2.61
N ASP A 298 5.21 -8.17 1.51
CA ASP A 298 5.35 -8.79 0.18
C ASP A 298 5.42 -10.34 0.21
N SER A 299 4.59 -10.96 1.05
CA SER A 299 4.69 -12.39 1.34
C SER A 299 3.33 -13.09 1.21
N SER A 300 3.36 -14.41 0.93
CA SER A 300 2.17 -15.23 0.92
C SER A 300 2.16 -16.20 2.10
N ILE A 301 1.04 -16.25 2.83
CA ILE A 301 0.82 -17.12 3.98
C ILE A 301 -0.31 -18.08 3.65
N GLY A 302 0.01 -19.35 3.51
CA GLY A 302 -0.93 -20.41 3.17
C GLY A 302 -1.86 -20.79 4.31
N LYS A 303 -2.97 -21.42 3.95
CA LYS A 303 -4.11 -21.78 4.79
C LYS A 303 -3.70 -22.44 6.11
N ASN A 304 -4.48 -22.18 7.17
CA ASN A 304 -4.29 -22.72 8.53
C ASN A 304 -2.93 -22.41 9.18
N SER A 305 -2.17 -21.47 8.66
CA SER A 305 -0.85 -21.13 9.20
C SER A 305 -0.97 -20.19 10.39
N LYS A 306 0.06 -20.23 11.24
CA LYS A 306 0.14 -19.39 12.44
C LYS A 306 1.46 -18.61 12.45
N VAL A 307 1.36 -17.29 12.61
CA VAL A 307 2.51 -16.38 12.75
C VAL A 307 2.34 -15.59 14.03
N VAL A 308 3.32 -15.68 14.93
CA VAL A 308 3.27 -14.99 16.23
C VAL A 308 4.57 -14.22 16.43
N ASN A 309 4.46 -12.91 16.70
CA ASN A 309 5.57 -12.08 17.16
C ASN A 309 6.84 -12.28 16.29
N SER A 310 6.69 -12.17 14.98
CA SER A 310 7.72 -12.54 13.99
C SER A 310 7.71 -11.60 12.79
N VAL A 311 8.83 -11.55 12.08
CA VAL A 311 8.99 -10.76 10.85
C VAL A 311 9.11 -11.71 9.66
N ILE A 312 8.32 -11.45 8.62
CA ILE A 312 8.33 -12.20 7.36
C ILE A 312 8.41 -11.20 6.20
N ASP A 313 9.40 -11.37 5.36
CA ASP A 313 9.65 -10.46 4.25
C ASP A 313 9.93 -11.24 2.96
N GLN A 314 9.24 -10.85 1.86
CA GLN A 314 9.38 -11.39 0.50
C GLN A 314 9.54 -12.92 0.45
N SER A 315 8.61 -13.64 1.09
CA SER A 315 8.70 -15.07 1.32
C SER A 315 7.40 -15.81 1.03
N VAL A 316 7.52 -17.10 0.73
CA VAL A 316 6.39 -17.97 0.45
C VAL A 316 6.23 -19.01 1.56
N ILE A 317 5.11 -18.93 2.28
CA ILE A 317 4.77 -19.85 3.37
C ILE A 317 3.59 -20.69 2.91
N LYS A 318 3.79 -22.02 2.86
CA LYS A 318 2.73 -22.97 2.48
C LYS A 318 1.74 -23.19 3.63
N GLU A 319 0.85 -24.16 3.47
CA GLU A 319 -0.22 -24.44 4.43
C GLU A 319 0.27 -25.06 5.73
N ASN A 320 -0.49 -24.88 6.82
CA ASN A 320 -0.27 -25.51 8.13
C ASN A 320 1.08 -25.19 8.78
N VAL A 321 1.73 -24.08 8.39
CA VAL A 321 3.03 -23.66 8.91
C VAL A 321 2.86 -22.92 10.24
N ASN A 322 3.81 -23.14 11.16
CA ASN A 322 3.86 -22.45 12.45
C ASN A 322 5.16 -21.64 12.54
N ILE A 323 5.05 -20.31 12.71
CA ILE A 323 6.18 -19.40 12.80
C ILE A 323 6.14 -18.62 14.10
N GLY A 324 7.27 -18.59 14.79
CA GLY A 324 7.50 -17.78 15.97
C GLY A 324 7.36 -18.52 17.32
N PRO A 325 7.40 -17.74 18.41
CA PRO A 325 7.68 -16.29 18.43
C PRO A 325 9.15 -15.95 18.10
N PHE A 326 9.39 -14.68 17.73
CA PHE A 326 10.73 -14.12 17.47
C PHE A 326 11.49 -14.81 16.34
N ALA A 327 10.78 -15.25 15.31
CA ALA A 327 11.41 -15.76 14.09
C ALA A 327 11.55 -14.63 13.05
N HIS A 328 12.58 -14.75 12.21
CA HIS A 328 12.80 -13.84 11.08
C HIS A 328 12.93 -14.62 9.78
N ILE A 329 11.90 -14.56 8.96
CA ILE A 329 11.85 -15.17 7.63
C ILE A 329 12.24 -14.10 6.62
N ARG A 330 13.48 -14.15 6.15
CA ARG A 330 14.07 -13.14 5.26
C ARG A 330 13.80 -13.46 3.79
N PRO A 331 13.98 -12.45 2.90
CA PRO A 331 13.69 -12.56 1.48
C PRO A 331 14.23 -13.81 0.80
N GLY A 332 13.37 -14.38 -0.07
CA GLY A 332 13.67 -15.56 -0.85
C GLY A 332 13.57 -16.88 -0.08
N SER A 333 12.90 -16.88 1.07
CA SER A 333 12.62 -18.13 1.82
C SER A 333 11.30 -18.76 1.37
N GLU A 334 11.31 -20.08 1.23
CA GLU A 334 10.12 -20.89 0.96
C GLU A 334 9.96 -21.94 2.08
N LEU A 335 8.83 -21.90 2.79
CA LEU A 335 8.50 -22.88 3.83
C LEU A 335 7.42 -23.83 3.33
N GLY A 336 7.72 -25.11 3.26
CA GLY A 336 6.80 -26.17 2.83
C GLY A 336 5.69 -26.43 3.83
N GLU A 337 4.71 -27.23 3.42
CA GLU A 337 3.56 -27.59 4.25
C GLU A 337 3.96 -28.17 5.62
N GLY A 338 3.34 -27.69 6.68
CA GLY A 338 3.54 -28.21 8.04
C GLY A 338 4.89 -27.89 8.68
N VAL A 339 5.70 -27.05 8.04
CA VAL A 339 7.00 -26.60 8.60
C VAL A 339 6.78 -25.83 9.90
N LYS A 340 7.74 -25.99 10.82
CA LYS A 340 7.79 -25.24 12.08
C LYS A 340 9.08 -24.48 12.17
N VAL A 341 8.97 -23.14 12.27
CA VAL A 341 10.11 -22.25 12.56
C VAL A 341 9.83 -21.61 13.93
N GLY A 342 10.66 -21.93 14.91
CA GLY A 342 10.41 -21.51 16.30
C GLY A 342 11.21 -20.27 16.71
N SER A 343 11.42 -20.15 18.03
CA SER A 343 11.96 -18.95 18.64
C SER A 343 13.42 -18.67 18.23
N PHE A 344 13.67 -17.41 17.84
CA PHE A 344 15.01 -16.92 17.48
C PHE A 344 15.65 -17.70 16.31
N ALA A 345 14.84 -18.27 15.44
CA ALA A 345 15.29 -18.88 14.21
C ALA A 345 15.20 -17.88 13.05
N GLU A 346 16.21 -17.90 12.21
CA GLU A 346 16.31 -17.03 11.02
C GLU A 346 16.50 -17.87 9.77
N THR A 347 15.74 -17.55 8.71
CA THR A 347 15.90 -18.17 7.39
C THR A 347 16.17 -17.10 6.33
N LYS A 348 16.98 -17.40 5.32
CA LYS A 348 17.30 -16.48 4.23
C LYS A 348 17.62 -17.25 2.94
N LYS A 349 16.95 -16.89 1.83
CA LYS A 349 17.18 -17.55 0.52
C LYS A 349 17.26 -19.07 0.66
N SER A 350 16.31 -19.66 1.37
CA SER A 350 16.32 -21.08 1.72
C SER A 350 14.99 -21.73 1.43
N LYS A 351 15.02 -22.98 1.01
CA LYS A 351 13.85 -23.83 0.86
C LYS A 351 13.81 -24.84 1.98
N ILE A 352 12.71 -24.91 2.71
CA ILE A 352 12.52 -25.86 3.81
C ILE A 352 11.35 -26.77 3.45
N GLY A 353 11.64 -28.04 3.24
CA GLY A 353 10.70 -29.06 2.79
C GLY A 353 9.62 -29.39 3.83
N LYS A 354 8.58 -30.07 3.34
CA LYS A 354 7.39 -30.44 4.11
C LYS A 354 7.73 -31.11 5.44
N GLY A 355 7.05 -30.70 6.52
CA GLY A 355 7.16 -31.31 7.85
C GLY A 355 8.46 -31.04 8.59
N SER A 356 9.39 -30.32 7.99
CA SER A 356 10.70 -30.00 8.60
C SER A 356 10.58 -28.98 9.72
N LYS A 357 11.55 -29.01 10.64
CA LYS A 357 11.51 -28.21 11.88
C LYS A 357 12.84 -27.49 12.08
N VAL A 358 12.74 -26.19 12.38
CA VAL A 358 13.84 -25.29 12.78
C VAL A 358 13.43 -24.62 14.10
N PRO A 359 13.44 -25.35 15.21
CA PRO A 359 12.66 -24.95 16.41
C PRO A 359 13.28 -23.82 17.23
N HIS A 360 14.61 -23.68 17.29
CA HIS A 360 15.24 -22.77 18.24
C HIS A 360 16.62 -22.26 17.76
N LEU A 361 16.91 -20.95 17.99
CA LEU A 361 18.24 -20.35 17.93
C LEU A 361 19.07 -20.79 16.70
N ALA A 362 18.50 -20.83 15.54
CA ALA A 362 19.11 -21.43 14.37
C ALA A 362 19.22 -20.43 13.22
N TYR A 363 20.24 -20.59 12.39
CA TYR A 363 20.37 -19.85 11.15
C TYR A 363 20.41 -20.80 9.95
N VAL A 364 19.43 -20.63 9.03
CA VAL A 364 19.33 -21.38 7.79
C VAL A 364 19.44 -20.39 6.64
N GLY A 365 20.64 -20.24 6.08
CA GLY A 365 20.91 -19.30 4.99
C GLY A 365 21.50 -20.00 3.77
N ASP A 366 21.02 -19.60 2.57
CA ASP A 366 21.42 -20.16 1.28
C ASP A 366 21.42 -21.72 1.31
N ALA A 367 20.29 -22.30 1.79
CA ALA A 367 20.19 -23.74 2.05
C ALA A 367 18.92 -24.37 1.49
N GLU A 368 19.01 -25.66 1.15
CA GLU A 368 17.84 -26.48 0.84
C GLU A 368 17.74 -27.62 1.85
N LEU A 369 16.65 -27.65 2.62
CA LEU A 369 16.27 -28.72 3.51
C LEU A 369 15.15 -29.52 2.85
N GLY A 370 15.33 -30.84 2.79
CA GLY A 370 14.33 -31.79 2.33
C GLY A 370 13.12 -31.88 3.28
N GLU A 371 12.35 -32.94 3.12
CA GLU A 371 11.18 -33.21 3.95
C GLU A 371 11.57 -33.85 5.29
N ASN A 372 10.79 -33.55 6.33
CA ASN A 372 10.93 -34.13 7.68
C ASN A 372 12.33 -33.96 8.31
N VAL A 373 13.08 -32.95 7.91
CA VAL A 373 14.39 -32.63 8.50
C VAL A 373 14.19 -32.02 9.90
N ASN A 374 15.00 -32.46 10.85
CA ASN A 374 15.11 -31.79 12.14
C ASN A 374 16.40 -30.99 12.23
N PHE A 375 16.30 -29.67 12.23
CA PHE A 375 17.42 -28.74 12.35
C PHE A 375 17.44 -28.17 13.76
N SER A 376 18.27 -28.76 14.65
CA SER A 376 18.19 -28.54 16.09
C SER A 376 18.70 -27.15 16.54
N ALA A 377 18.54 -26.86 17.83
CA ALA A 377 18.95 -25.60 18.45
C ALA A 377 20.46 -25.31 18.27
N GLY A 378 20.78 -24.06 17.95
CA GLY A 378 22.15 -23.62 17.75
C GLY A 378 22.81 -24.08 16.42
N ALA A 379 22.09 -24.83 15.59
CA ALA A 379 22.63 -25.25 14.31
C ALA A 379 22.64 -24.10 13.29
N ILE A 380 23.73 -24.00 12.53
CA ILE A 380 24.02 -22.90 11.61
C ILE A 380 24.54 -23.43 10.27
N THR A 381 23.97 -22.95 9.17
CA THR A 381 24.60 -23.06 7.85
C THR A 381 25.63 -21.94 7.71
N VAL A 382 26.92 -22.29 7.72
CA VAL A 382 28.02 -21.34 7.52
C VAL A 382 28.18 -21.12 6.02
N ASN A 383 27.39 -20.20 5.47
CA ASN A 383 27.19 -20.03 4.03
C ASN A 383 28.11 -18.99 3.37
N TYR A 384 28.95 -18.27 4.13
CA TYR A 384 29.81 -17.20 3.62
C TYR A 384 31.27 -17.42 3.99
N ASP A 385 32.15 -17.41 3.00
CA ASP A 385 33.60 -17.67 3.17
C ASP A 385 34.45 -16.39 3.28
N GLY A 386 33.79 -15.22 3.32
CA GLY A 386 34.46 -13.92 3.31
C GLY A 386 34.48 -13.25 1.94
N LYS A 387 34.12 -13.96 0.87
CA LYS A 387 34.05 -13.46 -0.52
C LYS A 387 32.72 -13.84 -1.19
N GLU A 388 32.35 -15.13 -1.16
CA GLU A 388 31.22 -15.70 -1.84
C GLU A 388 30.31 -16.47 -0.88
N LYS A 389 29.08 -16.72 -1.32
CA LYS A 389 28.13 -17.53 -0.60
C LYS A 389 28.00 -18.89 -1.27
N HIS A 390 27.97 -19.91 -0.43
CA HIS A 390 27.89 -21.30 -0.82
C HIS A 390 26.61 -21.93 -0.27
N LYS A 391 26.13 -22.96 -0.97
CA LYS A 391 24.88 -23.64 -0.66
C LYS A 391 25.10 -24.82 0.26
N THR A 392 24.19 -25.01 1.23
CA THR A 392 24.07 -26.22 2.03
C THR A 392 22.88 -27.03 1.54
N GLU A 393 23.07 -28.33 1.30
CA GLU A 393 21.96 -29.23 0.98
C GLU A 393 21.78 -30.26 2.09
N ILE A 394 20.54 -30.37 2.60
CA ILE A 394 20.18 -31.36 3.64
C ILE A 394 19.02 -32.18 3.06
N LYS A 395 19.25 -33.47 2.89
CA LYS A 395 18.25 -34.38 2.29
C LYS A 395 17.19 -34.81 3.30
N ASP A 396 16.15 -35.47 2.80
CA ASP A 396 14.99 -35.87 3.57
C ASP A 396 15.34 -36.68 4.83
N GLY A 397 14.57 -36.50 5.90
CA GLY A 397 14.71 -37.24 7.14
C GLY A 397 15.98 -36.98 7.94
N ALA A 398 16.89 -36.12 7.49
CA ALA A 398 18.14 -35.86 8.16
C ALA A 398 17.93 -35.20 9.54
N PHE A 399 18.73 -35.59 10.52
CA PHE A 399 18.72 -35.03 11.86
C PHE A 399 20.02 -34.26 12.14
N ILE A 400 19.92 -32.93 12.23
CA ILE A 400 21.07 -32.07 12.55
C ILE A 400 21.04 -31.81 14.06
N GLY A 401 22.06 -32.25 14.77
CA GLY A 401 22.19 -32.08 16.21
C GLY A 401 22.33 -30.61 16.64
N SER A 402 22.20 -30.37 17.94
CA SER A 402 22.35 -29.01 18.48
C SER A 402 23.81 -28.50 18.35
N ASP A 403 23.97 -27.18 18.20
CA ASP A 403 25.27 -26.49 18.06
C ASP A 403 26.14 -27.04 16.91
N VAL A 404 25.52 -27.45 15.82
CA VAL A 404 26.21 -27.94 14.61
C VAL A 404 26.50 -26.79 13.67
N MET A 405 27.76 -26.72 13.18
CA MET A 405 28.17 -25.80 12.12
C MET A 405 28.30 -26.58 10.80
N LEU A 406 27.45 -26.29 9.83
CA LEU A 406 27.56 -26.86 8.47
C LEU A 406 28.29 -25.86 7.58
N VAL A 407 29.58 -26.14 7.31
CA VAL A 407 30.44 -25.27 6.51
C VAL A 407 30.19 -25.54 5.03
N ALA A 408 29.48 -24.63 4.39
CA ALA A 408 29.12 -24.75 2.97
C ALA A 408 30.35 -24.55 2.03
N PRO A 409 30.41 -25.20 0.85
CA PRO A 409 29.36 -26.09 0.35
C PRO A 409 29.44 -27.48 1.02
N VAL A 410 28.27 -28.01 1.43
CA VAL A 410 28.18 -29.33 2.05
C VAL A 410 26.82 -29.96 1.79
N THR A 411 26.81 -31.28 1.57
CA THR A 411 25.58 -32.07 1.42
C THR A 411 25.45 -33.07 2.58
N ILE A 412 24.30 -33.04 3.23
CA ILE A 412 23.91 -34.00 4.27
C ILE A 412 22.91 -34.97 3.69
N GLY A 413 23.28 -36.25 3.65
CA GLY A 413 22.53 -37.32 3.01
C GLY A 413 21.22 -37.66 3.69
N GLU A 414 20.35 -38.36 2.98
CA GLU A 414 19.03 -38.80 3.45
C GLU A 414 19.11 -39.67 4.72
N ASP A 415 18.21 -39.47 5.67
CA ASP A 415 18.18 -40.20 6.95
C ASP A 415 19.48 -40.20 7.74
N SER A 416 20.38 -39.26 7.45
CA SER A 416 21.65 -39.15 8.18
C SER A 416 21.47 -38.39 9.50
N MET A 417 22.41 -38.55 10.38
CA MET A 417 22.47 -37.89 11.68
C MET A 417 23.75 -37.13 11.86
N ILE A 418 23.69 -35.90 12.36
CA ILE A 418 24.88 -35.12 12.73
C ILE A 418 24.95 -35.03 14.25
N GLY A 419 26.07 -35.46 14.83
CA GLY A 419 26.30 -35.38 16.28
C GLY A 419 26.33 -33.93 16.79
N ALA A 420 25.70 -33.65 17.91
CA ALA A 420 25.70 -32.32 18.52
C ALA A 420 27.11 -31.76 18.74
N GLY A 421 27.32 -30.44 18.53
CA GLY A 421 28.59 -29.75 18.69
C GLY A 421 29.61 -30.05 17.59
N SER A 422 29.21 -30.61 16.45
CA SER A 422 30.11 -30.96 15.34
C SER A 422 30.26 -29.78 14.35
N VAL A 423 31.48 -29.66 13.79
CA VAL A 423 31.77 -28.76 12.65
C VAL A 423 31.96 -29.63 11.41
N ILE A 424 30.97 -29.62 10.54
CA ILE A 424 30.92 -30.47 9.34
C ILE A 424 31.43 -29.70 8.12
N THR A 425 32.53 -30.17 7.55
CA THR A 425 33.23 -29.56 6.40
C THR A 425 33.25 -30.44 5.16
N LYS A 426 32.66 -31.64 5.23
CA LYS A 426 32.62 -32.64 4.15
C LYS A 426 31.22 -33.25 4.10
N ASP A 427 30.83 -33.68 2.90
CA ASP A 427 29.56 -34.38 2.70
C ASP A 427 29.42 -35.60 3.62
N VAL A 428 28.16 -35.77 4.13
CA VAL A 428 27.80 -36.91 4.95
C VAL A 428 26.92 -37.83 4.13
N PRO A 429 27.29 -39.09 3.93
CA PRO A 429 26.49 -40.04 3.17
C PRO A 429 25.12 -40.30 3.81
N SER A 430 24.16 -40.76 3.01
CA SER A 430 22.84 -41.19 3.49
C SER A 430 22.99 -42.27 4.58
N LYS A 431 22.12 -42.17 5.61
CA LYS A 431 22.05 -43.11 6.75
C LYS A 431 23.33 -43.21 7.58
N ALA A 432 24.24 -42.23 7.45
CA ALA A 432 25.48 -42.17 8.20
C ALA A 432 25.37 -41.25 9.45
N LEU A 433 26.24 -41.45 10.40
CA LEU A 433 26.47 -40.50 11.49
C LEU A 433 27.73 -39.66 11.14
N GLY A 434 27.50 -38.34 10.90
CA GLY A 434 28.59 -37.36 10.83
C GLY A 434 28.89 -36.82 12.22
N ILE A 435 30.14 -36.93 12.66
CA ILE A 435 30.55 -36.43 13.98
C ILE A 435 31.97 -35.88 13.93
N GLU A 436 32.15 -34.67 14.42
CA GLU A 436 33.47 -34.04 14.59
C GLU A 436 33.45 -33.25 15.90
N ARG A 437 34.16 -33.71 16.92
CA ARG A 437 34.32 -33.03 18.22
C ARG A 437 35.46 -33.66 19.01
N ASN A 438 36.12 -32.88 19.86
CA ASN A 438 37.21 -33.32 20.72
C ASN A 438 36.70 -34.19 21.89
N ASN A 439 37.60 -35.04 22.43
CA ASN A 439 37.32 -35.78 23.65
C ASN A 439 37.23 -34.85 24.87
N GLN A 440 36.22 -35.04 25.69
CA GLN A 440 36.05 -34.30 26.92
C GLN A 440 37.19 -34.59 27.89
N LYS A 441 37.75 -33.56 28.51
CA LYS A 441 38.72 -33.65 29.62
C LYS A 441 38.15 -32.97 30.85
N ASN A 442 38.10 -33.67 31.96
CA ASN A 442 37.75 -33.11 33.26
C ASN A 442 39.03 -32.77 34.01
N ILE A 443 39.16 -31.53 34.49
CA ILE A 443 40.31 -31.06 35.29
C ILE A 443 39.81 -30.87 36.71
N GLU A 444 40.05 -31.87 37.55
CA GLU A 444 39.64 -31.86 38.95
C GLU A 444 40.35 -30.74 39.73
N GLY A 445 39.64 -30.13 40.65
CA GLY A 445 40.15 -29.03 41.48
C GLY A 445 40.51 -27.74 40.73
N TYR A 446 40.06 -27.56 39.46
CA TYR A 446 40.37 -26.37 38.66
C TYR A 446 39.87 -25.07 39.29
N VAL A 447 38.66 -25.09 39.87
CA VAL A 447 38.07 -23.89 40.51
C VAL A 447 38.82 -23.50 41.79
N ASP A 448 39.28 -24.47 42.55
CA ASP A 448 40.04 -24.23 43.80
C ASP A 448 41.41 -23.59 43.52
N ARG A 449 42.01 -23.92 42.36
CA ARG A 449 43.27 -23.30 41.91
C ARG A 449 43.11 -21.82 41.48
N LYS A 450 41.91 -21.41 41.08
CA LYS A 450 41.61 -20.01 40.73
C LYS A 450 41.31 -19.13 41.92
N LYS A 451 41.06 -19.72 43.10
CA LYS A 451 40.79 -18.95 44.34
C LYS A 451 42.05 -18.62 45.14
N LYS A 452 43.19 -19.05 44.67
CA LYS A 452 44.53 -18.64 45.16
C LYS A 452 45.11 -17.63 44.14
#